data_62510f198db8e7e505e1d6b2c40d75ab
#
_entry.id   62510f198db8e7e505e1d6b2c40d75ab
#
_cell.length_a   1.000
_cell.length_b   1.000
_cell.length_c   1.000
_cell.angle_alpha   90.00
_cell.angle_beta   90.00
_cell.angle_gamma   90.00
#
_symmetry.space_group_name_H-M   'P 1'
#
loop_
_entity.id
_entity.type
_entity.pdbx_description
1 polymer ?
#
loop_
_entity_poly.entity_id
_entity_poly.type
_entity_poly.pdbx_seq_one_letter_code
_entity_poly.pdbx_strand_id
1 'polypeptide(L)'
;MELPYIDKLDRDLRDLASTMYGATLSDETLQAYRDQVLRHAKTSVDANLDVTIDKQTLSTEAGEVDVLLFNPHQSQQRRPVYLYMHGGGTISGGAHLDNQDNARLAHDLGCLVVSIDYHLAPETVFPGQLNECYGVLKWLVQHADALYIDVSRIAIGGSSAGGLLSASLAQLAQDRHEIHIVFQNLHIPMLDLSLIHIS
;
A
#
# COMPACT_ATOMS: atom_id res chain seq x y z
N MET A 1 22.84 -20.05 -7.63
CA MET A 1 23.03 -19.19 -8.84
C MET A 1 23.99 -18.09 -8.42
N GLU A 2 25.15 -17.97 -9.04
CA GLU A 2 26.06 -16.86 -8.76
C GLU A 2 25.43 -15.57 -9.30
N LEU A 3 25.38 -14.54 -8.48
CA LEU A 3 24.94 -13.21 -8.90
C LEU A 3 26.00 -12.62 -9.81
N PRO A 4 25.71 -12.31 -11.09
CA PRO A 4 26.71 -11.94 -12.10
C PRO A 4 27.48 -10.65 -11.80
N TYR A 5 27.07 -9.90 -10.77
CA TYR A 5 27.68 -8.61 -10.40
C TYR A 5 28.00 -8.50 -8.90
N ILE A 6 27.99 -9.61 -8.15
CA ILE A 6 28.22 -9.58 -6.70
C ILE A 6 29.60 -8.96 -6.35
N ASP A 7 30.59 -9.17 -7.19
CA ASP A 7 31.93 -8.61 -7.00
C ASP A 7 31.99 -7.09 -7.19
N LYS A 8 30.98 -6.49 -7.85
CA LYS A 8 30.88 -5.03 -8.04
C LYS A 8 30.17 -4.34 -6.87
N LEU A 9 29.55 -5.11 -5.99
CA LEU A 9 28.91 -4.57 -4.79
C LEU A 9 29.94 -4.25 -3.72
N ASP A 10 29.66 -3.23 -2.92
CA ASP A 10 30.36 -3.00 -1.66
C ASP A 10 30.36 -4.28 -0.81
N ARG A 11 31.46 -4.54 -0.12
CA ARG A 11 31.65 -5.78 0.65
C ARG A 11 30.50 -6.00 1.66
N ASP A 12 30.08 -4.92 2.32
CA ASP A 12 29.04 -4.99 3.36
C ASP A 12 27.63 -5.27 2.79
N LEU A 13 27.43 -5.06 1.47
CA LEU A 13 26.19 -5.33 0.78
C LEU A 13 26.12 -6.72 0.12
N ARG A 14 27.26 -7.44 0.01
CA ARG A 14 27.30 -8.74 -0.68
C ARG A 14 26.47 -9.82 0.03
N ASP A 15 26.56 -9.87 1.35
CA ASP A 15 25.78 -10.84 2.15
C ASP A 15 24.27 -10.54 2.04
N LEU A 16 23.92 -9.26 2.10
CA LEU A 16 22.52 -8.83 1.92
C LEU A 16 22.02 -9.16 0.50
N ALA A 17 22.81 -8.86 -0.53
CA ALA A 17 22.46 -9.18 -1.91
C ALA A 17 22.27 -10.69 -2.11
N SER A 18 23.14 -11.52 -1.53
CA SER A 18 23.03 -12.98 -1.63
C SER A 18 21.75 -13.52 -0.99
N THR A 19 21.26 -12.89 0.08
CA THR A 19 20.02 -13.28 0.72
C THR A 19 18.78 -12.78 -0.03
N MET A 20 18.86 -11.61 -0.68
CA MET A 20 17.73 -11.02 -1.40
C MET A 20 17.53 -11.58 -2.82
N TYR A 21 18.62 -11.95 -3.51
CA TYR A 21 18.57 -12.37 -4.92
C TYR A 21 18.68 -13.88 -5.13
N GLY A 22 18.71 -14.65 -4.06
CA GLY A 22 18.91 -16.11 -4.15
C GLY A 22 17.69 -16.92 -4.62
N ALA A 23 16.49 -16.34 -4.71
CA ALA A 23 15.29 -17.04 -5.09
C ALA A 23 14.84 -16.68 -6.51
N THR A 24 14.79 -17.67 -7.40
CA THR A 24 14.05 -17.54 -8.65
C THR A 24 12.57 -17.54 -8.31
N LEU A 25 11.85 -16.48 -8.69
CA LEU A 25 10.40 -16.42 -8.55
C LEU A 25 9.76 -17.36 -9.59
N SER A 26 8.97 -18.29 -9.10
CA SER A 26 8.12 -19.21 -9.88
C SER A 26 6.84 -19.45 -9.08
N ASP A 27 5.83 -20.05 -9.71
CA ASP A 27 4.58 -20.41 -9.01
C ASP A 27 4.86 -21.28 -7.77
N GLU A 28 5.89 -22.12 -7.82
CA GLU A 28 6.27 -23.03 -6.73
C GLU A 28 6.96 -22.29 -5.56
N THR A 29 7.67 -21.19 -5.84
CA THR A 29 8.45 -20.44 -4.84
C THR A 29 7.76 -19.17 -4.35
N LEU A 30 6.69 -18.74 -5.03
CA LEU A 30 6.01 -17.48 -4.74
C LEU A 30 5.49 -17.40 -3.31
N GLN A 31 4.85 -18.48 -2.81
CA GLN A 31 4.33 -18.47 -1.44
C GLN A 31 5.45 -18.35 -0.39
N ALA A 32 6.55 -19.08 -0.58
CA ALA A 32 7.70 -18.98 0.31
C ALA A 32 8.32 -17.56 0.31
N TYR A 33 8.34 -16.91 -0.85
CA TYR A 33 8.77 -15.52 -0.99
C TYR A 33 7.83 -14.56 -0.24
N ARG A 34 6.52 -14.69 -0.41
CA ARG A 34 5.51 -13.91 0.33
C ARG A 34 5.69 -14.04 1.84
N ASP A 35 5.82 -15.27 2.32
CA ASP A 35 6.04 -15.57 3.73
C ASP A 35 7.34 -14.93 4.25
N GLN A 36 8.39 -14.90 3.44
CA GLN A 36 9.64 -14.25 3.78
C GLN A 36 9.47 -12.73 3.91
N VAL A 37 8.80 -12.09 2.95
CA VAL A 37 8.49 -10.64 2.99
C VAL A 37 7.73 -10.30 4.27
N LEU A 38 6.69 -11.07 4.59
CA LEU A 38 5.87 -10.83 5.78
C LEU A 38 6.62 -11.06 7.10
N ARG A 39 7.52 -12.04 7.15
CA ARG A 39 8.36 -12.28 8.35
C ARG A 39 9.32 -11.13 8.66
N HIS A 40 9.76 -10.40 7.65
CA HIS A 40 10.66 -9.26 7.83
C HIS A 40 9.91 -7.93 8.03
N ALA A 41 8.58 -7.94 7.92
CA ALA A 41 7.75 -6.77 8.15
C ALA A 41 7.84 -6.29 9.59
N LYS A 42 8.14 -5.01 9.78
CA LYS A 42 8.06 -4.35 11.09
C LYS A 42 6.62 -3.96 11.36
N THR A 43 5.83 -4.88 11.89
CA THR A 43 4.40 -4.65 12.16
C THR A 43 4.11 -3.95 13.49
N SER A 44 5.14 -3.82 14.35
CA SER A 44 5.01 -3.13 15.63
C SER A 44 4.87 -1.62 15.44
N VAL A 45 3.94 -1.04 16.17
CA VAL A 45 3.70 0.40 16.21
C VAL A 45 4.15 0.96 17.56
N ASP A 46 4.73 2.16 17.56
CA ASP A 46 5.11 2.86 18.78
C ASP A 46 3.87 3.09 19.65
N ALA A 47 3.90 2.57 20.87
CA ALA A 47 2.80 2.68 21.82
C ALA A 47 2.50 4.13 22.29
N ASN A 48 3.41 5.07 22.01
CA ASN A 48 3.19 6.48 22.31
C ASN A 48 2.35 7.21 21.23
N LEU A 49 2.09 6.57 20.10
CA LEU A 49 1.18 7.13 19.10
C LEU A 49 -0.27 6.88 19.55
N ASP A 50 -1.02 7.96 19.71
CA ASP A 50 -2.44 7.92 20.08
C ASP A 50 -3.30 7.58 18.86
N VAL A 51 -3.19 6.33 18.40
CA VAL A 51 -3.86 5.80 17.20
C VAL A 51 -4.39 4.40 17.48
N THR A 52 -5.67 4.16 17.20
CA THR A 52 -6.21 2.80 17.11
C THR A 52 -6.02 2.23 15.71
N ILE A 53 -5.77 0.93 15.63
CA ILE A 53 -5.64 0.21 14.37
C ILE A 53 -6.71 -0.87 14.35
N ASP A 54 -7.67 -0.71 13.43
CA ASP A 54 -8.79 -1.61 13.27
C ASP A 54 -8.72 -2.31 11.91
N LYS A 55 -8.83 -3.64 11.91
CA LYS A 55 -8.97 -4.39 10.65
C LYS A 55 -10.47 -4.49 10.31
N GLN A 56 -10.80 -4.16 9.06
CA GLN A 56 -12.15 -4.28 8.52
C GLN A 56 -12.13 -4.93 7.14
N THR A 57 -13.19 -5.68 6.83
CA THR A 57 -13.48 -6.16 5.48
C THR A 57 -14.59 -5.28 4.90
N LEU A 58 -14.30 -4.60 3.80
CA LEU A 58 -15.23 -3.69 3.14
C LEU A 58 -15.90 -4.39 1.96
N SER A 59 -17.24 -4.36 1.92
CA SER A 59 -17.99 -4.79 0.74
C SER A 59 -18.00 -3.68 -0.30
N THR A 60 -17.24 -3.83 -1.38
CA THR A 60 -17.11 -2.85 -2.45
C THR A 60 -17.71 -3.35 -3.78
N GLU A 61 -17.78 -2.48 -4.77
CA GLU A 61 -18.21 -2.87 -6.13
C GLU A 61 -17.23 -3.87 -6.79
N ALA A 62 -15.98 -3.93 -6.32
CA ALA A 62 -14.95 -4.87 -6.79
C ALA A 62 -14.92 -6.18 -5.99
N GLY A 63 -15.77 -6.33 -4.98
CA GLY A 63 -15.80 -7.46 -4.05
C GLY A 63 -15.43 -7.04 -2.62
N GLU A 64 -15.14 -8.05 -1.80
CA GLU A 64 -14.67 -7.81 -0.43
C GLU A 64 -13.19 -7.47 -0.43
N VAL A 65 -12.82 -6.39 0.26
CA VAL A 65 -11.44 -5.93 0.38
C VAL A 65 -11.11 -5.66 1.84
N ASP A 66 -10.07 -6.30 2.34
CA ASP A 66 -9.56 -6.04 3.68
C ASP A 66 -8.79 -4.72 3.74
N VAL A 67 -8.96 -4.00 4.83
CA VAL A 67 -8.24 -2.74 5.09
C VAL A 67 -7.81 -2.65 6.55
N LEU A 68 -6.75 -1.89 6.81
CA LEU A 68 -6.38 -1.41 8.13
C LEU A 68 -6.72 0.07 8.24
N LEU A 69 -7.50 0.42 9.25
CA LEU A 69 -7.88 1.79 9.58
C LEU A 69 -7.01 2.28 10.74
N PHE A 70 -6.17 3.27 10.49
CA PHE A 70 -5.37 3.96 11.51
C PHE A 70 -6.11 5.22 11.93
N ASN A 71 -6.72 5.15 13.09
CA ASN A 71 -7.69 6.12 13.57
C ASN A 71 -7.09 6.94 14.72
N PRO A 72 -6.70 8.21 14.51
CA PRO A 72 -6.23 9.07 15.59
C PRO A 72 -7.38 9.46 16.51
N HIS A 73 -7.11 9.45 17.82
CA HIS A 73 -8.15 9.61 18.85
C HIS A 73 -8.76 11.00 18.94
N GLN A 74 -8.34 11.98 18.16
CA GLN A 74 -8.78 13.34 18.36
C GLN A 74 -9.30 14.02 17.11
N SER A 75 -10.62 14.23 17.01
CA SER A 75 -11.18 15.41 16.38
C SER A 75 -12.69 15.50 16.59
N GLN A 76 -13.18 16.66 17.05
CA GLN A 76 -14.59 17.05 16.93
C GLN A 76 -14.92 17.58 15.51
N GLN A 77 -13.93 17.63 14.62
CA GLN A 77 -14.09 18.08 13.24
C GLN A 77 -13.86 16.92 12.26
N ARG A 78 -14.53 16.97 11.12
CA ARG A 78 -14.28 16.03 10.04
C ARG A 78 -12.81 16.11 9.62
N ARG A 79 -12.17 14.96 9.52
CA ARG A 79 -10.73 14.84 9.28
C ARG A 79 -10.43 14.49 7.82
N PRO A 80 -9.24 14.83 7.32
CA PRO A 80 -8.75 14.32 6.04
C PRO A 80 -8.67 12.79 6.06
N VAL A 81 -8.66 12.20 4.87
CA VAL A 81 -8.36 10.77 4.71
C VAL A 81 -7.15 10.59 3.80
N TYR A 82 -6.28 9.64 4.15
CA TYR A 82 -5.16 9.21 3.33
C TYR A 82 -5.31 7.72 3.02
N LEU A 83 -5.51 7.41 1.74
CA LEU A 83 -5.63 6.05 1.25
C LEU A 83 -4.23 5.56 0.83
N TYR A 84 -3.77 4.47 1.45
CA TYR A 84 -2.42 3.95 1.26
C TYR A 84 -2.43 2.58 0.60
N MET A 85 -1.59 2.40 -0.43
CA MET A 85 -1.33 1.15 -1.11
C MET A 85 0.11 0.69 -0.83
N HIS A 86 0.26 -0.54 -0.34
CA HIS A 86 1.58 -1.11 0.00
C HIS A 86 2.40 -1.48 -1.23
N GLY A 87 3.72 -1.61 -1.04
CA GLY A 87 4.65 -2.13 -2.05
C GLY A 87 4.64 -3.65 -2.14
N GLY A 88 5.45 -4.20 -3.02
CA GLY A 88 5.63 -5.66 -3.17
C GLY A 88 5.39 -6.18 -4.58
N GLY A 89 5.53 -5.34 -5.61
CA GLY A 89 5.43 -5.75 -7.01
C GLY A 89 4.05 -6.24 -7.44
N THR A 90 3.00 -5.98 -6.66
CA THR A 90 1.64 -6.55 -6.75
C THR A 90 1.55 -8.06 -6.55
N ILE A 91 2.66 -8.73 -6.26
CA ILE A 91 2.75 -10.19 -6.05
C ILE A 91 2.99 -10.57 -4.59
N SER A 92 3.38 -9.62 -3.75
CA SER A 92 3.69 -9.82 -2.33
C SER A 92 3.34 -8.59 -1.51
N GLY A 93 3.45 -8.69 -0.20
CA GLY A 93 3.14 -7.60 0.71
C GLY A 93 1.81 -7.77 1.40
N GLY A 94 1.34 -6.68 2.03
CA GLY A 94 0.08 -6.62 2.75
C GLY A 94 -0.09 -5.27 3.45
N ALA A 95 -1.31 -4.94 3.83
CA ALA A 95 -1.67 -3.66 4.44
C ALA A 95 -0.85 -3.30 5.70
N HIS A 96 -0.31 -4.31 6.38
CA HIS A 96 0.41 -4.15 7.66
C HIS A 96 1.91 -3.87 7.51
N LEU A 97 2.46 -3.89 6.29
CA LEU A 97 3.91 -3.71 6.07
C LEU A 97 4.43 -2.36 6.60
N ASP A 98 3.62 -1.31 6.45
CA ASP A 98 4.00 0.06 6.78
C ASP A 98 3.21 0.58 8.00
N ASN A 99 2.85 -0.31 8.95
CA ASN A 99 2.02 0.03 10.12
C ASN A 99 2.59 1.22 10.90
N GLN A 100 3.89 1.23 11.17
CA GLN A 100 4.52 2.30 11.94
C GLN A 100 4.41 3.66 11.24
N ASP A 101 4.65 3.71 9.93
CA ASP A 101 4.63 4.94 9.15
C ASP A 101 3.19 5.44 8.97
N ASN A 102 2.25 4.53 8.72
CA ASN A 102 0.82 4.85 8.63
C ASN A 102 0.26 5.35 9.97
N ALA A 103 0.65 4.73 11.09
CA ALA A 103 0.23 5.18 12.42
C ALA A 103 0.82 6.57 12.75
N ARG A 104 2.10 6.79 12.43
CA ARG A 104 2.73 8.10 12.62
C ARG A 104 2.05 9.18 11.78
N LEU A 105 1.77 8.90 10.52
CA LEU A 105 1.08 9.82 9.63
C LEU A 105 -0.33 10.16 10.14
N ALA A 106 -1.08 9.16 10.61
CA ALA A 106 -2.39 9.37 11.22
C ALA A 106 -2.30 10.26 12.45
N HIS A 107 -1.33 9.99 13.34
CA HIS A 107 -1.10 10.77 14.57
C HIS A 107 -0.71 12.22 14.26
N ASP A 108 0.34 12.41 13.43
CA ASP A 108 0.95 13.72 13.22
C ASP A 108 0.06 14.67 12.42
N LEU A 109 -0.74 14.13 11.49
CA LEU A 109 -1.62 14.91 10.62
C LEU A 109 -3.09 14.92 11.07
N GLY A 110 -3.46 14.13 12.08
CA GLY A 110 -4.85 14.00 12.53
C GLY A 110 -5.80 13.51 11.42
N CYS A 111 -5.31 12.68 10.49
CA CYS A 111 -6.08 12.13 9.38
C CYS A 111 -6.41 10.65 9.62
N LEU A 112 -7.52 10.19 9.04
CA LEU A 112 -7.76 8.76 8.93
C LEU A 112 -6.83 8.18 7.86
N VAL A 113 -5.94 7.25 8.22
CA VAL A 113 -5.18 6.49 7.22
C VAL A 113 -5.86 5.15 6.99
N VAL A 114 -6.04 4.81 5.72
CA VAL A 114 -6.66 3.54 5.29
C VAL A 114 -5.65 2.80 4.44
N SER A 115 -5.03 1.74 4.98
CA SER A 115 -4.12 0.87 4.24
C SER A 115 -4.90 -0.30 3.64
N ILE A 116 -4.82 -0.44 2.31
CA ILE A 116 -5.57 -1.44 1.55
C ILE A 116 -4.76 -2.74 1.49
N ASP A 117 -5.40 -3.85 1.81
CA ASP A 117 -4.87 -5.21 1.61
C ASP A 117 -5.42 -5.76 0.28
N TYR A 118 -5.01 -5.14 -0.83
CA TYR A 118 -5.47 -5.52 -2.16
C TYR A 118 -5.00 -6.93 -2.53
N HIS A 119 -5.82 -7.68 -3.28
CA HIS A 119 -5.49 -9.04 -3.70
C HIS A 119 -4.30 -9.04 -4.68
N LEU A 120 -3.43 -10.01 -4.49
CA LEU A 120 -2.14 -10.09 -5.19
C LEU A 120 -2.25 -10.87 -6.50
N ALA A 121 -1.34 -10.60 -7.42
CA ALA A 121 -1.11 -11.43 -8.59
C ALA A 121 -0.30 -12.69 -8.19
N PRO A 122 -0.46 -13.83 -8.86
CA PRO A 122 -1.26 -14.05 -10.07
C PRO A 122 -2.76 -14.30 -9.81
N GLU A 123 -3.20 -14.45 -8.56
CA GLU A 123 -4.59 -14.77 -8.21
C GLU A 123 -5.54 -13.67 -8.69
N THR A 124 -5.12 -12.42 -8.55
CA THR A 124 -5.83 -11.26 -9.09
C THR A 124 -4.93 -10.53 -10.09
N VAL A 125 -5.35 -10.50 -11.35
CA VAL A 125 -4.62 -9.84 -12.43
C VAL A 125 -5.10 -8.40 -12.63
N PHE A 126 -4.21 -7.56 -13.20
CA PHE A 126 -4.60 -6.19 -13.59
C PHE A 126 -5.82 -6.21 -14.54
N PRO A 127 -6.84 -5.34 -14.34
CA PRO A 127 -6.89 -4.22 -13.41
C PRO A 127 -7.56 -4.51 -12.05
N GLY A 128 -7.60 -5.77 -11.61
CA GLY A 128 -8.31 -6.17 -10.38
C GLY A 128 -7.88 -5.34 -9.17
N GLN A 129 -6.58 -5.24 -8.90
CA GLN A 129 -6.04 -4.47 -7.78
C GLN A 129 -6.45 -2.99 -7.84
N LEU A 130 -6.41 -2.39 -9.04
CA LEU A 130 -6.84 -1.00 -9.24
C LEU A 130 -8.34 -0.82 -8.98
N ASN A 131 -9.16 -1.78 -9.43
CA ASN A 131 -10.60 -1.76 -9.19
C ASN A 131 -10.93 -1.88 -7.70
N GLU A 132 -10.19 -2.70 -6.96
CA GLU A 132 -10.32 -2.80 -5.50
C GLU A 132 -9.96 -1.49 -4.81
N CYS A 133 -8.84 -0.87 -5.17
CA CYS A 133 -8.44 0.43 -4.63
C CYS A 133 -9.51 1.50 -4.92
N TYR A 134 -10.07 1.51 -6.14
CA TYR A 134 -11.16 2.43 -6.48
C TYR A 134 -12.45 2.12 -5.72
N GLY A 135 -12.77 0.84 -5.53
CA GLY A 135 -13.91 0.39 -4.73
C GLY A 135 -13.82 0.86 -3.28
N VAL A 136 -12.63 0.73 -2.66
CA VAL A 136 -12.37 1.25 -1.31
C VAL A 136 -12.51 2.77 -1.27
N LEU A 137 -11.97 3.49 -2.25
CA LEU A 137 -12.08 4.95 -2.35
C LEU A 137 -13.57 5.39 -2.42
N LYS A 138 -14.38 4.73 -3.25
CA LYS A 138 -15.83 4.99 -3.31
C LYS A 138 -16.54 4.67 -2.00
N TRP A 139 -16.18 3.54 -1.39
CA TRP A 139 -16.78 3.14 -0.11
C TRP A 139 -16.52 4.19 0.98
N LEU A 140 -15.31 4.74 1.06
CA LEU A 140 -14.94 5.80 2.00
C LEU A 140 -15.80 7.06 1.80
N VAL A 141 -16.03 7.46 0.55
CA VAL A 141 -16.90 8.63 0.24
C VAL A 141 -18.34 8.36 0.63
N GLN A 142 -18.87 7.17 0.37
CA GLN A 142 -20.24 6.78 0.73
C GLN A 142 -20.45 6.69 2.25
N HIS A 143 -19.41 6.36 3.02
CA HIS A 143 -19.45 6.23 4.47
C HIS A 143 -18.82 7.41 5.21
N ALA A 144 -18.65 8.55 4.54
CA ALA A 144 -17.95 9.72 5.07
C ALA A 144 -18.54 10.23 6.38
N ASP A 145 -19.87 10.20 6.54
CA ASP A 145 -20.55 10.63 7.75
C ASP A 145 -20.24 9.70 8.92
N ALA A 146 -20.32 8.40 8.70
CA ALA A 146 -20.05 7.39 9.73
C ALA A 146 -18.59 7.37 10.18
N LEU A 147 -17.66 7.62 9.24
CA LEU A 147 -16.23 7.68 9.49
C LEU A 147 -15.76 9.06 9.97
N TYR A 148 -16.64 10.06 9.94
CA TYR A 148 -16.33 11.42 10.30
C TYR A 148 -15.17 12.02 9.51
N ILE A 149 -15.15 11.77 8.18
CA ILE A 149 -14.15 12.27 7.24
C ILE A 149 -14.67 13.38 6.35
N ASP A 150 -13.76 14.21 5.86
CA ASP A 150 -13.99 15.29 4.92
C ASP A 150 -13.62 14.84 3.50
N VAL A 151 -14.61 14.54 2.68
CA VAL A 151 -14.42 14.09 1.30
C VAL A 151 -13.77 15.13 0.39
N SER A 152 -13.71 16.39 0.80
CA SER A 152 -12.97 17.42 0.07
C SER A 152 -11.45 17.38 0.34
N ARG A 153 -10.99 16.53 1.27
CA ARG A 153 -9.60 16.39 1.68
C ARG A 153 -9.15 14.93 1.63
N ILE A 154 -9.27 14.34 0.42
CA ILE A 154 -8.81 12.97 0.15
C ILE A 154 -7.41 13.04 -0.45
N ALA A 155 -6.46 12.40 0.21
CA ALA A 155 -5.11 12.15 -0.30
C ALA A 155 -4.92 10.65 -0.55
N ILE A 156 -4.08 10.32 -1.52
CA ILE A 156 -3.71 8.94 -1.82
C ILE A 156 -2.21 8.79 -1.90
N GLY A 157 -1.70 7.58 -1.71
CA GLY A 157 -0.27 7.32 -1.86
C GLY A 157 0.08 5.85 -1.75
N GLY A 158 1.34 5.58 -1.98
CA GLY A 158 1.86 4.21 -1.89
C GLY A 158 3.32 4.11 -2.25
N SER A 159 3.91 2.97 -1.93
CA SER A 159 5.31 2.66 -2.17
C SER A 159 5.47 1.66 -3.31
N SER A 160 6.43 1.86 -4.22
CA SER A 160 6.77 0.95 -5.31
C SER A 160 5.53 0.58 -6.17
N ALA A 161 5.07 -0.67 -6.15
CA ALA A 161 3.83 -1.10 -6.80
C ALA A 161 2.59 -0.36 -6.27
N GLY A 162 2.54 -0.05 -4.96
CA GLY A 162 1.49 0.80 -4.39
C GLY A 162 1.54 2.23 -4.93
N GLY A 163 2.74 2.73 -5.25
CA GLY A 163 2.90 4.00 -5.96
C GLY A 163 2.35 3.96 -7.39
N LEU A 164 2.53 2.85 -8.12
CA LEU A 164 1.89 2.61 -9.41
C LEU A 164 0.37 2.62 -9.28
N LEU A 165 -0.18 1.84 -8.31
CA LEU A 165 -1.62 1.79 -8.08
C LEU A 165 -2.18 3.17 -7.70
N SER A 166 -1.46 3.94 -6.88
CA SER A 166 -1.83 5.31 -6.52
C SER A 166 -1.88 6.24 -7.75
N ALA A 167 -0.87 6.19 -8.62
CA ALA A 167 -0.85 6.97 -9.84
C ALA A 167 -2.02 6.62 -10.77
N SER A 168 -2.25 5.31 -10.96
CA SER A 168 -3.36 4.81 -11.79
C SER A 168 -4.73 5.16 -11.18
N LEU A 169 -4.84 5.11 -9.85
CA LEU A 169 -6.07 5.47 -9.13
C LEU A 169 -6.41 6.96 -9.30
N ALA A 170 -5.41 7.84 -9.26
CA ALA A 170 -5.63 9.27 -9.49
C ALA A 170 -6.14 9.54 -10.91
N GLN A 171 -5.56 8.87 -11.92
CA GLN A 171 -6.02 8.98 -13.31
C GLN A 171 -7.45 8.45 -13.46
N LEU A 172 -7.74 7.28 -12.90
CA LEU A 172 -9.07 6.68 -12.95
C LEU A 172 -10.14 7.56 -12.29
N ALA A 173 -9.84 8.14 -11.12
CA ALA A 173 -10.72 9.07 -10.42
C ALA A 173 -10.96 10.35 -11.26
N GLN A 174 -9.91 10.88 -11.89
CA GLN A 174 -10.00 12.03 -12.79
C GLN A 174 -10.88 11.73 -14.02
N ASP A 175 -10.68 10.58 -14.66
CA ASP A 175 -11.44 10.18 -15.85
C ASP A 175 -12.93 9.96 -15.56
N ARG A 176 -13.24 9.44 -14.37
CA ARG A 176 -14.61 9.20 -13.94
C ARG A 176 -15.33 10.45 -13.43
N HIS A 177 -14.60 11.51 -13.07
CA HIS A 177 -15.12 12.75 -12.51
C HIS A 177 -16.04 12.57 -11.29
N GLU A 178 -15.85 11.48 -10.54
CA GLU A 178 -16.72 11.14 -9.40
C GLU A 178 -16.12 11.58 -8.05
N ILE A 179 -14.79 11.50 -7.91
CA ILE A 179 -14.09 11.74 -6.64
C ILE A 179 -12.89 12.64 -6.88
N HIS A 180 -12.79 13.70 -6.10
CA HIS A 180 -11.67 14.64 -6.17
C HIS A 180 -10.57 14.23 -5.18
N ILE A 181 -9.37 13.99 -5.71
CA ILE A 181 -8.15 13.69 -4.95
C ILE A 181 -7.31 14.98 -4.90
N VAL A 182 -7.06 15.49 -3.70
CA VAL A 182 -6.34 16.77 -3.52
C VAL A 182 -4.84 16.62 -3.44
N PHE A 183 -4.34 15.43 -3.11
CA PHE A 183 -2.90 15.20 -2.95
C PHE A 183 -2.54 13.75 -3.27
N GLN A 184 -1.37 13.56 -3.86
CA GLN A 184 -0.80 12.26 -4.18
C GLN A 184 0.64 12.19 -3.68
N ASN A 185 0.97 11.13 -2.91
CA ASN A 185 2.31 10.83 -2.43
C ASN A 185 2.83 9.54 -3.06
N LEU A 186 3.74 9.64 -4.01
CA LEU A 186 4.34 8.50 -4.69
C LEU A 186 5.75 8.25 -4.16
N HIS A 187 5.92 7.22 -3.36
CA HIS A 187 7.22 6.82 -2.85
C HIS A 187 7.84 5.75 -3.77
N ILE A 188 8.98 6.09 -4.41
CA ILE A 188 9.68 5.20 -5.36
C ILE A 188 8.74 4.42 -6.31
N PRO A 189 7.80 5.10 -7.01
CA PRO A 189 6.72 4.44 -7.72
C PRO A 189 7.24 3.63 -8.91
N MET A 190 6.69 2.44 -9.11
CA MET A 190 6.99 1.55 -10.23
C MET A 190 6.16 1.96 -11.47
N LEU A 191 6.45 3.12 -12.07
CA LEU A 191 5.65 3.69 -13.17
C LEU A 191 5.97 3.10 -14.54
N ASP A 192 7.13 2.49 -14.69
CA ASP A 192 7.57 1.87 -15.94
C ASP A 192 8.18 0.49 -15.64
N LEU A 193 7.56 -0.55 -16.19
CA LEU A 193 8.04 -1.93 -16.03
C LEU A 193 9.27 -2.24 -16.88
N SER A 194 9.61 -1.39 -17.85
CA SER A 194 10.83 -1.55 -18.66
C SER A 194 12.12 -1.33 -17.85
N LEU A 195 12.02 -0.62 -16.72
CA LEU A 195 13.17 -0.37 -15.82
C LEU A 195 13.79 -1.64 -15.23
N ILE A 196 13.06 -2.74 -15.22
CA ILE A 196 13.54 -4.04 -14.74
C ILE A 196 14.71 -4.58 -15.60
N HIS A 197 14.91 -4.03 -16.79
CA HIS A 197 15.94 -4.41 -17.74
C HIS A 197 17.10 -3.41 -17.85
N ILE A 198 17.10 -2.35 -17.06
CA ILE A 198 18.22 -1.41 -16.96
C ILE A 198 19.26 -1.98 -16.00
N SER A 199 20.03 -2.92 -16.50
CA SER A 199 21.19 -3.49 -15.81
C SER A 199 22.38 -3.52 -16.76
#